data_1228c73e11443681c2fe8655fa47ec20
#
_entry.id   1228c73e11443681c2fe8655fa47ec20
#
_cell.length_a   1.000
_cell.length_b   1.000
_cell.length_c   1.000
_cell.angle_alpha   90.00
_cell.angle_beta   90.00
_cell.angle_gamma   90.00
#
_symmetry.space_group_name_H-M   'P 1'
#
loop_
_entity.id
_entity.type
_entity.pdbx_description
1 polymer ?
#
loop_
_entity_poly.entity_id
_entity_poly.type
_entity_poly.pdbx_seq_one_letter_code
_entity_poly.pdbx_strand_id
1 'polypeptide(L)'
;MAVLGIALVATGEDIGAEMTLRTFDHLLHYGEPPVRCAVPLALSLLRISYPDYGIVDQMSRLTHDADNQVALNAIVGLGLVGAGTNNSRIAGLLRLLAEHAREPSTLFVVRLAQGLLHMGKGLLTISPFHADRTLISKAAMGSILTFLHCCLDMKQTILDKNHYLLSETAYYRIPGEGKGTNYV
;
A
#
# COMPACT_ATOMS: atom_id res chain seq x y z
N MET A 1 6.00 -7.24 10.23
CA MET A 1 7.30 -6.59 9.93
C MET A 1 8.24 -7.48 9.13
N ALA A 2 8.52 -8.73 9.51
CA ALA A 2 9.44 -9.62 8.77
C ALA A 2 9.09 -9.75 7.28
N VAL A 3 7.80 -9.90 6.93
CA VAL A 3 7.32 -10.01 5.54
C VAL A 3 7.67 -8.77 4.71
N LEU A 4 7.48 -7.56 5.28
CA LEU A 4 7.89 -6.32 4.63
C LEU A 4 9.41 -6.21 4.48
N GLY A 5 10.18 -6.75 5.46
CA GLY A 5 11.64 -6.83 5.38
C GLY A 5 12.12 -7.72 4.24
N ILE A 6 11.47 -8.88 4.02
CA ILE A 6 11.76 -9.76 2.88
C ILE A 6 11.51 -9.02 1.56
N ALA A 7 10.37 -8.35 1.42
CA ALA A 7 10.06 -7.55 0.23
C ALA A 7 11.10 -6.45 0.01
N LEU A 8 11.49 -5.73 1.07
CA LEU A 8 12.48 -4.66 0.98
C LEU A 8 13.83 -5.15 0.45
N VAL A 9 14.30 -6.30 0.92
CA VAL A 9 15.58 -6.89 0.46
C VAL A 9 15.49 -7.33 -1.00
N ALA A 10 14.34 -7.86 -1.43
CA ALA A 10 14.12 -8.34 -2.79
C ALA A 10 13.79 -7.21 -3.79
N THR A 11 13.48 -6.00 -3.30
CA THR A 11 13.10 -4.86 -4.14
C THR A 11 14.31 -4.39 -4.95
N GLY A 12 14.12 -4.23 -6.26
CA GLY A 12 15.17 -3.74 -7.18
C GLY A 12 15.85 -4.82 -7.99
N GLU A 13 15.72 -6.10 -7.62
CA GLU A 13 16.27 -7.21 -8.36
C GLU A 13 15.14 -8.12 -8.90
N ASP A 14 15.10 -8.34 -10.21
CA ASP A 14 13.99 -9.08 -10.83
C ASP A 14 13.96 -10.55 -10.39
N ILE A 15 15.11 -11.22 -10.31
CA ILE A 15 15.21 -12.62 -9.87
C ILE A 15 14.79 -12.75 -8.40
N GLY A 16 15.29 -11.84 -7.53
CA GLY A 16 14.91 -11.79 -6.13
C GLY A 16 13.42 -11.57 -5.94
N ALA A 17 12.82 -10.68 -6.74
CA ALA A 17 11.39 -10.42 -6.71
C ALA A 17 10.57 -11.65 -7.09
N GLU A 18 10.95 -12.39 -8.14
CA GLU A 18 10.24 -13.63 -8.55
C GLU A 18 10.33 -14.73 -7.48
N MET A 19 11.50 -14.92 -6.86
CA MET A 19 11.65 -15.87 -5.76
C MET A 19 10.78 -15.49 -4.56
N THR A 20 10.72 -14.19 -4.27
CA THR A 20 9.92 -13.66 -3.16
C THR A 20 8.43 -13.80 -3.41
N LEU A 21 7.95 -13.67 -4.65
CA LEU A 21 6.56 -13.92 -5.01
C LEU A 21 6.11 -15.34 -4.64
N ARG A 22 6.96 -16.35 -4.93
CA ARG A 22 6.67 -17.74 -4.55
C ARG A 22 6.62 -17.92 -3.03
N THR A 23 7.51 -17.26 -2.31
CA THR A 23 7.51 -17.27 -0.85
C THR A 23 6.24 -16.64 -0.30
N PHE A 24 5.78 -15.54 -0.87
CA PHE A 24 4.54 -14.87 -0.45
C PHE A 24 3.29 -15.69 -0.75
N ASP A 25 3.26 -16.39 -1.87
CA ASP A 25 2.18 -17.33 -2.17
C ASP A 25 2.10 -18.44 -1.11
N HIS A 26 3.23 -19.01 -0.72
CA HIS A 26 3.29 -19.97 0.37
C HIS A 26 2.83 -19.37 1.70
N LEU A 27 3.22 -18.15 2.04
CA LEU A 27 2.81 -17.47 3.27
C LEU A 27 1.31 -17.12 3.29
N LEU A 28 0.68 -16.87 2.13
CA LEU A 28 -0.76 -16.68 2.03
C LEU A 28 -1.54 -17.95 2.38
N HIS A 29 -1.02 -19.13 1.99
CA HIS A 29 -1.71 -20.39 2.22
C HIS A 29 -1.47 -20.95 3.62
N TYR A 30 -0.25 -20.86 4.14
CA TYR A 30 0.18 -21.53 5.36
C TYR A 30 0.57 -20.59 6.51
N GLY A 31 0.55 -19.28 6.27
CA GLY A 31 0.94 -18.28 7.27
C GLY A 31 -0.12 -18.06 8.33
N GLU A 32 0.33 -17.63 9.52
CA GLU A 32 -0.57 -17.14 10.56
C GLU A 32 -1.31 -15.86 10.11
N PRO A 33 -2.49 -15.55 10.69
CA PRO A 33 -3.28 -14.38 10.28
C PRO A 33 -2.49 -13.06 10.19
N PRO A 34 -1.62 -12.68 11.15
CA PRO A 34 -0.83 -11.45 11.05
C PRO A 34 0.16 -11.45 9.87
N VAL A 35 0.67 -12.64 9.51
CA VAL A 35 1.57 -12.81 8.37
C VAL A 35 0.79 -12.65 7.07
N ARG A 36 -0.36 -13.32 6.95
CA ARG A 36 -1.25 -13.22 5.79
C ARG A 36 -1.68 -11.78 5.51
N CYS A 37 -2.03 -11.03 6.55
CA CYS A 37 -2.39 -9.61 6.42
C CYS A 37 -1.26 -8.73 5.88
N ALA A 38 -0.01 -9.08 6.13
CA ALA A 38 1.14 -8.31 5.67
C ALA A 38 1.53 -8.60 4.21
N VAL A 39 1.16 -9.76 3.66
CA VAL A 39 1.58 -10.20 2.32
C VAL A 39 1.09 -9.24 1.21
N PRO A 40 -0.18 -8.78 1.16
CA PRO A 40 -0.61 -7.84 0.13
C PRO A 40 0.20 -6.55 0.11
N LEU A 41 0.58 -6.04 1.29
CA LEU A 41 1.42 -4.86 1.42
C LEU A 41 2.85 -5.11 0.92
N ALA A 42 3.40 -6.28 1.22
CA ALA A 42 4.71 -6.70 0.75
C ALA A 42 4.76 -6.88 -0.78
N LEU A 43 3.71 -7.46 -1.37
CA LEU A 43 3.55 -7.56 -2.83
C LEU A 43 3.51 -6.18 -3.48
N SER A 44 2.81 -5.21 -2.88
CA SER A 44 2.76 -3.85 -3.40
C SER A 44 4.13 -3.16 -3.34
N LEU A 45 4.92 -3.43 -2.29
CA LEU A 45 6.27 -2.88 -2.14
C LEU A 45 7.22 -3.35 -3.25
N LEU A 46 7.09 -4.58 -3.71
CA LEU A 46 7.93 -5.12 -4.79
C LEU A 46 7.73 -4.39 -6.12
N ARG A 47 6.53 -3.92 -6.42
CA ARG A 47 6.15 -3.38 -7.73
C ARG A 47 5.36 -2.06 -7.61
N ILE A 48 5.85 -1.11 -6.84
CA ILE A 48 5.23 0.20 -6.68
C ILE A 48 5.21 0.95 -8.02
N SER A 49 4.05 1.49 -8.41
CA SER A 49 3.83 2.21 -9.68
C SER A 49 4.21 1.39 -10.92
N TYR A 50 4.26 0.08 -10.79
CA TYR A 50 4.56 -0.84 -11.90
C TYR A 50 3.53 -1.97 -11.92
N PRO A 51 2.38 -1.78 -12.59
CA PRO A 51 1.30 -2.76 -12.61
C PRO A 51 1.68 -3.99 -13.44
N ASP A 52 2.22 -5.00 -12.79
CA ASP A 52 2.41 -6.32 -13.37
C ASP A 52 1.09 -7.11 -13.33
N TYR A 53 0.81 -7.82 -14.43
CA TYR A 53 -0.43 -8.58 -14.60
C TYR A 53 -0.63 -9.63 -13.51
N GLY A 54 0.43 -10.39 -13.19
CA GLY A 54 0.37 -11.46 -12.19
C GLY A 54 0.04 -10.94 -10.81
N ILE A 55 0.68 -9.85 -10.40
CA ILE A 55 0.44 -9.22 -9.09
C ILE A 55 -0.96 -8.60 -9.02
N VAL A 56 -1.39 -7.91 -10.07
CA VAL A 56 -2.74 -7.31 -10.12
C VAL A 56 -3.82 -8.38 -10.02
N ASP A 57 -3.65 -9.53 -10.69
CA ASP A 57 -4.59 -10.65 -10.62
C ASP A 57 -4.61 -11.27 -9.22
N GLN A 58 -3.45 -11.52 -8.62
CA GLN A 58 -3.33 -12.05 -7.26
C GLN A 58 -3.96 -11.08 -6.24
N MET A 59 -3.68 -9.80 -6.34
CA MET A 59 -4.30 -8.77 -5.48
C MET A 59 -5.80 -8.72 -5.66
N SER A 60 -6.31 -8.82 -6.90
CA SER A 60 -7.75 -8.83 -7.18
C SER A 60 -8.46 -9.98 -6.48
N ARG A 61 -7.83 -11.16 -6.39
CA ARG A 61 -8.39 -12.29 -5.62
C ARG A 61 -8.40 -12.00 -4.13
N LEU A 62 -7.33 -11.40 -3.60
CA LEU A 62 -7.21 -11.07 -2.17
C LEU A 62 -8.18 -9.99 -1.72
N THR A 63 -8.70 -9.13 -2.61
CA THR A 63 -9.75 -8.15 -2.25
C THR A 63 -11.06 -8.78 -1.84
N HIS A 64 -11.25 -10.07 -2.13
CA HIS A 64 -12.43 -10.86 -1.77
C HIS A 64 -12.12 -11.91 -0.69
N ASP A 65 -11.00 -11.78 0.02
CA ASP A 65 -10.64 -12.68 1.12
C ASP A 65 -11.67 -12.61 2.26
N ALA A 66 -11.84 -13.73 2.95
CA ALA A 66 -12.72 -13.82 4.11
C ALA A 66 -12.27 -12.93 5.28
N ASP A 67 -10.96 -12.69 5.38
CA ASP A 67 -10.40 -11.78 6.38
C ASP A 67 -10.44 -10.33 5.84
N ASN A 68 -11.29 -9.51 6.48
CA ASN A 68 -11.46 -8.11 6.11
C ASN A 68 -10.14 -7.31 6.13
N GLN A 69 -9.21 -7.63 7.04
CA GLN A 69 -7.92 -6.95 7.11
C GLN A 69 -7.05 -7.25 5.87
N VAL A 70 -7.04 -8.51 5.42
CA VAL A 70 -6.34 -8.92 4.19
C VAL A 70 -6.96 -8.21 2.98
N ALA A 71 -8.29 -8.17 2.91
CA ALA A 71 -9.00 -7.50 1.82
C ALA A 71 -8.70 -5.99 1.76
N LEU A 72 -8.72 -5.29 2.90
CA LEU A 72 -8.38 -3.86 2.97
C LEU A 72 -6.93 -3.61 2.53
N ASN A 73 -5.99 -4.43 3.01
CA ASN A 73 -4.58 -4.33 2.64
C ASN A 73 -4.36 -4.60 1.14
N ALA A 74 -5.12 -5.53 0.56
CA ALA A 74 -5.07 -5.82 -0.87
C ALA A 74 -5.60 -4.63 -1.71
N ILE A 75 -6.65 -3.94 -1.25
CA ILE A 75 -7.18 -2.74 -1.92
C ILE A 75 -6.13 -1.62 -1.92
N VAL A 76 -5.50 -1.36 -0.76
CA VAL A 76 -4.38 -0.38 -0.68
C VAL A 76 -3.22 -0.80 -1.58
N GLY A 77 -2.87 -2.10 -1.57
CA GLY A 77 -1.84 -2.66 -2.42
C GLY A 77 -2.10 -2.43 -3.91
N LEU A 78 -3.36 -2.65 -4.38
CA LEU A 78 -3.77 -2.32 -5.75
C LEU A 78 -3.58 -0.84 -6.06
N GLY A 79 -3.92 0.05 -5.11
CA GLY A 79 -3.70 1.48 -5.24
C GLY A 79 -2.24 1.84 -5.40
N LEU A 80 -1.34 1.22 -4.61
CA LEU A 80 0.12 1.47 -4.67
C LEU A 80 0.75 0.92 -5.96
N VAL A 81 0.39 -0.29 -6.36
CA VAL A 81 0.88 -0.91 -7.62
C VAL A 81 0.44 -0.09 -8.83
N GLY A 82 -0.80 0.42 -8.79
CA GLY A 82 -1.35 1.26 -9.85
C GLY A 82 -1.02 2.75 -9.73
N ALA A 83 -0.31 3.19 -8.68
CA ALA A 83 -0.14 4.59 -8.37
C ALA A 83 0.42 5.41 -9.55
N GLY A 84 -0.34 6.42 -9.96
CA GLY A 84 0.03 7.33 -11.05
C GLY A 84 0.08 6.71 -12.45
N THR A 85 -0.44 5.50 -12.65
CA THR A 85 -0.39 4.82 -13.96
C THR A 85 -1.67 4.95 -14.80
N ASN A 86 -2.79 5.36 -14.18
CA ASN A 86 -4.12 5.35 -14.81
C ASN A 86 -4.50 4.01 -15.48
N ASN A 87 -4.05 2.88 -14.94
CA ASN A 87 -4.32 1.58 -15.51
C ASN A 87 -5.83 1.30 -15.52
N SER A 88 -6.41 1.09 -16.72
CA SER A 88 -7.85 0.88 -16.91
C SER A 88 -8.38 -0.37 -16.22
N ARG A 89 -7.57 -1.44 -16.15
CA ARG A 89 -7.95 -2.68 -15.47
C ARG A 89 -8.09 -2.46 -13.96
N ILE A 90 -7.11 -1.83 -13.33
CA ILE A 90 -7.17 -1.50 -11.89
C ILE A 90 -8.33 -0.53 -11.62
N ALA A 91 -8.54 0.47 -12.51
CA ALA A 91 -9.66 1.39 -12.39
C ALA A 91 -11.02 0.66 -12.42
N GLY A 92 -11.17 -0.31 -13.32
CA GLY A 92 -12.36 -1.16 -13.40
C GLY A 92 -12.58 -1.98 -12.14
N LEU A 93 -11.53 -2.63 -11.62
CA LEU A 93 -11.60 -3.40 -10.37
C LEU A 93 -12.00 -2.53 -9.17
N LEU A 94 -11.36 -1.38 -9.00
CA LEU A 94 -11.67 -0.46 -7.91
C LEU A 94 -13.08 0.14 -8.02
N ARG A 95 -13.60 0.33 -9.24
CA ARG A 95 -14.98 0.79 -9.45
C ARG A 95 -15.97 -0.27 -9.00
N LEU A 96 -15.79 -1.53 -9.42
CA LEU A 96 -16.62 -2.65 -8.97
C LEU A 96 -16.59 -2.81 -7.46
N LEU A 97 -15.41 -2.72 -6.84
CA LEU A 97 -15.28 -2.76 -5.39
C LEU A 97 -16.02 -1.61 -4.71
N ALA A 98 -16.00 -0.39 -5.27
CA ALA A 98 -16.74 0.75 -4.74
C ALA A 98 -18.26 0.58 -4.80
N GLU A 99 -18.77 -0.06 -5.86
CA GLU A 99 -20.21 -0.35 -6.04
C GLU A 99 -20.71 -1.42 -5.04
N HIS A 100 -19.86 -2.38 -4.70
CA HIS A 100 -20.21 -3.49 -3.80
C HIS A 100 -19.82 -3.26 -2.34
N ALA A 101 -19.06 -2.20 -2.04
CA ALA A 101 -18.61 -1.88 -0.69
C ALA A 101 -19.82 -1.50 0.20
N ARG A 102 -20.12 -2.32 1.20
CA ARG A 102 -21.18 -2.07 2.18
C ARG A 102 -20.67 -1.30 3.41
N GLU A 103 -19.43 -1.54 3.79
CA GLU A 103 -18.81 -0.91 4.94
C GLU A 103 -18.17 0.44 4.55
N PRO A 104 -18.37 1.49 5.36
CA PRO A 104 -17.78 2.79 5.10
C PRO A 104 -16.25 2.76 5.13
N SER A 105 -15.64 1.90 5.95
CA SER A 105 -14.20 1.68 6.01
C SER A 105 -13.63 1.16 4.70
N THR A 106 -14.28 0.16 4.10
CA THR A 106 -13.88 -0.40 2.80
C THR A 106 -14.03 0.65 1.70
N LEU A 107 -15.14 1.39 1.69
CA LEU A 107 -15.36 2.46 0.72
C LEU A 107 -14.29 3.55 0.82
N PHE A 108 -13.91 3.94 2.03
CA PHE A 108 -12.84 4.92 2.26
C PHE A 108 -11.51 4.45 1.64
N VAL A 109 -11.12 3.19 1.91
CA VAL A 109 -9.88 2.61 1.40
C VAL A 109 -9.91 2.48 -0.13
N VAL A 110 -11.05 2.10 -0.71
CA VAL A 110 -11.22 2.07 -2.18
C VAL A 110 -11.08 3.46 -2.79
N ARG A 111 -11.65 4.51 -2.16
CA ARG A 111 -11.48 5.89 -2.63
C ARG A 111 -10.04 6.38 -2.54
N LEU A 112 -9.34 5.99 -1.46
CA LEU A 112 -7.91 6.25 -1.32
C LEU A 112 -7.11 5.60 -2.47
N ALA A 113 -7.37 4.33 -2.76
CA ALA A 113 -6.73 3.59 -3.86
C ALA A 113 -7.03 4.21 -5.24
N GLN A 114 -8.28 4.67 -5.47
CA GLN A 114 -8.63 5.41 -6.68
C GLN A 114 -7.87 6.73 -6.80
N GLY A 115 -7.69 7.46 -5.68
CA GLY A 115 -6.89 8.68 -5.65
C GLY A 115 -5.41 8.43 -6.00
N LEU A 116 -4.82 7.37 -5.47
CA LEU A 116 -3.46 6.95 -5.79
C LEU A 116 -3.32 6.58 -7.28
N LEU A 117 -4.27 5.81 -7.83
CA LEU A 117 -4.25 5.41 -9.23
C LEU A 117 -4.22 6.61 -10.19
N HIS A 118 -5.03 7.64 -9.91
CA HIS A 118 -5.17 8.82 -10.76
C HIS A 118 -4.21 9.96 -10.38
N MET A 119 -3.27 9.71 -9.49
CA MET A 119 -2.32 10.71 -9.03
C MET A 119 -1.55 11.33 -10.20
N GLY A 120 -1.47 12.68 -10.21
CA GLY A 120 -0.76 13.41 -11.25
C GLY A 120 -1.30 13.17 -12.66
N LYS A 121 -2.58 12.82 -12.80
CA LYS A 121 -3.22 12.51 -14.10
C LYS A 121 -2.54 11.34 -14.85
N GLY A 122 -1.90 10.43 -14.11
CA GLY A 122 -1.19 9.29 -14.70
C GLY A 122 0.23 9.58 -15.18
N LEU A 123 0.83 10.69 -14.76
CA LEU A 123 2.16 11.10 -15.14
C LEU A 123 3.17 11.09 -13.97
N LEU A 124 2.70 10.89 -12.75
CA LEU A 124 3.56 10.80 -11.56
C LEU A 124 3.81 9.35 -11.18
N THR A 125 4.94 9.12 -10.56
CA THR A 125 5.28 7.82 -9.97
C THR A 125 5.66 7.99 -8.50
N ILE A 126 5.27 7.04 -7.66
CA ILE A 126 5.71 6.96 -6.25
C ILE A 126 6.92 6.02 -6.14
N SER A 127 7.36 5.40 -7.23
CA SER A 127 8.48 4.48 -7.19
C SER A 127 9.69 5.14 -6.54
N PRO A 128 10.31 4.51 -5.53
CA PRO A 128 11.50 5.03 -4.87
C PRO A 128 12.76 4.88 -5.72
N PHE A 129 12.67 4.16 -6.84
CA PHE A 129 13.77 3.89 -7.75
C PHE A 129 13.92 5.01 -8.77
N HIS A 130 15.15 5.37 -9.07
CA HIS A 130 15.49 6.17 -10.24
C HIS A 130 15.31 5.35 -11.54
N ALA A 131 15.39 6.01 -12.70
CA ALA A 131 15.11 5.41 -14.00
C ALA A 131 15.87 4.09 -14.25
N ASP A 132 17.09 4.00 -13.79
CA ASP A 132 17.98 2.84 -13.99
C ASP A 132 17.75 1.71 -12.98
N ARG A 133 16.85 1.90 -12.01
CA ARG A 133 16.60 1.00 -10.86
C ARG A 133 17.84 0.64 -10.01
N THR A 134 18.98 1.24 -10.28
CA THR A 134 20.23 1.02 -9.53
C THR A 134 20.32 1.88 -8.27
N LEU A 135 19.66 3.04 -8.30
CA LEU A 135 19.65 3.99 -7.19
C LEU A 135 18.27 4.10 -6.57
N ILE A 136 18.24 4.11 -5.24
CA ILE A 136 17.03 4.24 -4.43
C ILE A 136 17.06 5.56 -3.67
N SER A 137 15.97 6.31 -3.73
CA SER A 137 15.73 7.45 -2.83
C SER A 137 15.41 6.95 -1.43
N LYS A 138 16.33 7.13 -0.48
CA LYS A 138 16.16 6.68 0.91
C LYS A 138 14.95 7.33 1.59
N ALA A 139 14.70 8.61 1.29
CA ALA A 139 13.57 9.34 1.85
C ALA A 139 12.23 8.79 1.32
N ALA A 140 12.12 8.55 0.00
CA ALA A 140 10.92 7.97 -0.60
C ALA A 140 10.67 6.55 -0.08
N MET A 141 11.70 5.71 0.01
CA MET A 141 11.58 4.36 0.56
C MET A 141 11.14 4.39 2.03
N GLY A 142 11.74 5.28 2.84
CA GLY A 142 11.36 5.45 4.24
C GLY A 142 9.90 5.87 4.41
N SER A 143 9.41 6.80 3.60
CA SER A 143 8.00 7.24 3.65
C SER A 143 7.03 6.13 3.26
N ILE A 144 7.35 5.35 2.22
CA ILE A 144 6.54 4.19 1.81
C ILE A 144 6.49 3.13 2.91
N LEU A 145 7.63 2.78 3.51
CA LEU A 145 7.69 1.81 4.60
C LEU A 145 6.89 2.27 5.82
N THR A 146 6.95 3.56 6.16
CA THR A 146 6.14 4.13 7.24
C THR A 146 4.65 3.99 6.96
N PHE A 147 4.22 4.31 5.74
CA PHE A 147 2.84 4.14 5.31
C PHE A 147 2.39 2.67 5.35
N LEU A 148 3.21 1.75 4.81
CA LEU A 148 2.91 0.31 4.85
C LEU A 148 2.88 -0.23 6.28
N HIS A 149 3.74 0.28 7.18
CA HIS A 149 3.69 -0.07 8.60
C HIS A 149 2.36 0.33 9.24
N CYS A 150 1.87 1.53 8.94
CA CYS A 150 0.57 1.99 9.41
C CYS A 150 -0.58 1.13 8.86
N CYS A 151 -0.46 0.63 7.63
CA CYS A 151 -1.46 -0.26 7.03
C CYS A 151 -1.51 -1.65 7.67
N LEU A 152 -0.46 -2.09 8.40
CA LEU A 152 -0.50 -3.37 9.12
C LEU A 152 -1.61 -3.41 10.19
N ASP A 153 -1.94 -2.27 10.77
CA ASP A 153 -3.06 -2.12 11.70
C ASP A 153 -3.92 -0.91 11.30
N MET A 154 -4.67 -1.08 10.22
CA MET A 154 -5.51 -0.01 9.68
C MET A 154 -6.58 0.47 10.65
N LYS A 155 -7.09 -0.41 11.53
CA LYS A 155 -8.17 -0.06 12.46
C LYS A 155 -7.73 0.98 13.48
N GLN A 156 -6.51 0.86 13.96
CA GLN A 156 -5.95 1.77 14.97
C GLN A 156 -5.32 3.02 14.38
N THR A 157 -4.92 2.99 13.11
CA THR A 157 -4.18 4.08 12.48
C THR A 157 -5.02 4.86 11.47
N ILE A 158 -5.33 4.24 10.33
CA ILE A 158 -5.95 4.94 9.19
C ILE A 158 -7.47 5.10 9.37
N LEU A 159 -8.12 4.09 9.96
CA LEU A 159 -9.58 4.03 10.12
C LEU A 159 -10.06 4.52 11.49
N ASP A 160 -9.16 4.92 12.37
CA ASP A 160 -9.56 5.47 13.67
C ASP A 160 -10.25 6.83 13.50
N LYS A 161 -11.27 7.06 14.35
CA LYS A 161 -12.04 8.31 14.35
C LYS A 161 -11.19 9.57 14.63
N ASN A 162 -10.08 9.39 15.31
CA ASN A 162 -9.20 10.50 15.69
C ASN A 162 -8.13 10.80 14.63
N HIS A 163 -8.03 10.03 13.56
CA HIS A 163 -7.07 10.21 12.46
C HIS A 163 -5.63 10.45 12.94
N TYR A 164 -5.12 9.61 13.85
CA TYR A 164 -3.79 9.77 14.46
C TYR A 164 -2.65 9.96 13.47
N LEU A 165 -2.73 9.35 12.30
CA LEU A 165 -1.73 9.53 11.24
C LEU A 165 -1.65 10.98 10.75
N LEU A 166 -2.77 11.66 10.64
CA LEU A 166 -2.82 13.07 10.24
C LEU A 166 -2.43 13.97 11.40
N SER A 167 -2.76 13.62 12.65
CA SER A 167 -2.39 14.40 13.82
C SER A 167 -0.91 14.29 14.14
N GLU A 168 -0.28 13.12 14.01
CA GLU A 168 1.17 12.98 14.24
C GLU A 168 2.01 13.70 13.18
N THR A 169 1.61 13.72 11.92
CA THR A 169 2.28 14.53 10.90
C THR A 169 2.12 16.03 11.14
N ALA A 170 1.05 16.47 11.78
CA ALA A 170 0.86 17.86 12.20
C ALA A 170 1.69 18.23 13.44
N TYR A 171 2.19 17.25 14.21
CA TYR A 171 3.05 17.46 15.38
C TYR A 171 4.54 17.53 15.06
N TYR A 172 4.98 17.45 13.82
CA TYR A 172 6.34 17.81 13.47
C TYR A 172 6.52 19.31 13.61
N ARG A 173 6.72 19.68 14.87
CA ARG A 173 7.01 21.03 15.32
C ARG A 173 8.30 21.49 14.67
N ILE A 174 8.23 22.57 13.92
CA ILE A 174 9.40 23.33 13.51
C ILE A 174 10.12 23.74 14.80
N PRO A 175 11.41 23.36 15.00
CA PRO A 175 12.13 23.78 16.21
C PRO A 175 12.24 25.30 16.21
N GLY A 176 11.54 25.96 17.15
CA GLY A 176 11.61 27.42 17.32
C GLY A 176 10.31 28.13 17.61
N GLU A 177 9.14 27.53 17.36
CA GLU A 177 7.87 28.17 17.69
C GLU A 177 7.26 27.61 18.97
N GLY A 178 7.14 28.50 19.95
CA GLY A 178 6.53 28.21 21.23
C GLY A 178 5.03 27.97 21.16
N LYS A 179 4.58 27.08 22.02
CA LYS A 179 3.21 26.79 22.47
C LYS A 179 2.08 26.92 21.45
N GLY A 180 1.65 25.76 21.05
CA GLY A 180 0.34 25.35 20.56
C GLY A 180 -0.69 26.40 20.18
N THR A 181 -0.97 26.46 18.90
CA THR A 181 -2.31 26.76 18.42
C THR A 181 -2.81 25.50 17.69
N ASN A 182 -3.86 24.90 18.28
CA ASN A 182 -4.61 23.84 17.63
C ASN A 182 -5.22 24.44 16.37
N TYR A 183 -4.79 23.99 15.20
CA TYR A 183 -5.53 24.25 13.97
C TYR A 183 -6.54 23.11 13.81
N VAL A 184 -7.80 23.51 13.89
CA VAL A 184 -8.98 22.73 13.55
C VAL A 184 -9.01 22.49 12.05
#